data_17a19c8e2c4a30d7c7f6128e6c32dd3e
#
_entry.id   17a19c8e2c4a30d7c7f6128e6c32dd3e
#
_cell.length_a   1.000
_cell.length_b   1.000
_cell.length_c   1.000
_cell.angle_alpha   90.00
_cell.angle_beta   90.00
_cell.angle_gamma   90.00
#
_symmetry.space_group_name_H-M   'P 1'
#
loop_
_entity.id
_entity.type
_entity.pdbx_description
1 polymer ?
#
loop_
_entity_poly.entity_id
_entity_poly.type
_entity_poly.pdbx_seq_one_letter_code
_entity_poly.pdbx_strand_id
1 'polypeptide(L)'
;MTFLIRMAGRKGLDWRVYTLVACVLLLAAMLTGTSWSAVGSSKERKSAAEWQLHTLEVLLETDDLKVATLSMVRGERGYLLTGDTAFLRPYETGLRDTRAGLDRLVRLTRDNPQQRIRVRRLSTELQHLHDVLGSIVALKEAGRHGEAIALVKSGAGKDATDLILNELRGIETIEHGLLAIRSEDARAKAVANERYQYALTIVGIALLGLAIWATILVRRALAAAAEARRQLEQK
;
A
#
# COMPACT_ATOMS: atom_id res chain seq x y z
N MET A 1 57.87 5.40 48.43
CA MET A 1 57.24 6.41 47.55
C MET A 1 57.09 5.99 46.09
N THR A 2 57.80 4.98 45.64
CA THR A 2 57.81 4.47 44.22
C THR A 2 56.59 3.59 43.86
N PHE A 3 55.90 3.04 44.86
CA PHE A 3 54.77 2.09 44.61
C PHE A 3 53.45 2.80 44.29
N LEU A 4 53.23 4.02 44.85
CA LEU A 4 52.00 4.82 44.60
C LEU A 4 51.95 5.47 43.22
N ILE A 5 53.12 5.80 42.63
CA ILE A 5 53.22 6.36 41.27
C ILE A 5 52.87 5.32 40.19
N ARG A 6 53.15 4.02 40.50
CA ARG A 6 52.84 2.92 39.56
C ARG A 6 51.32 2.57 39.48
N MET A 7 50.54 2.86 40.54
CA MET A 7 49.11 2.64 40.57
C MET A 7 48.31 3.78 39.88
N ALA A 8 48.78 5.03 39.94
CA ALA A 8 48.15 6.16 39.29
C ALA A 8 48.19 6.05 37.74
N GLY A 9 49.29 5.48 37.19
CA GLY A 9 49.42 5.30 35.75
C GLY A 9 48.51 4.21 35.14
N ARG A 10 48.17 3.17 35.93
CA ARG A 10 47.30 2.09 35.47
C ARG A 10 45.83 2.47 35.44
N LYS A 11 45.34 3.23 36.42
CA LYS A 11 43.94 3.73 36.46
C LYS A 11 43.59 4.72 35.35
N GLY A 12 44.59 5.47 34.86
CA GLY A 12 44.40 6.43 33.78
C GLY A 12 44.31 5.80 32.38
N LEU A 13 44.85 4.62 32.21
CA LEU A 13 44.78 3.87 30.94
C LEU A 13 43.47 3.07 30.85
N ASP A 14 42.98 2.56 31.97
CA ASP A 14 41.79 1.70 32.01
C ASP A 14 40.51 2.47 31.64
N TRP A 15 40.27 3.68 32.16
CA TRP A 15 39.07 4.43 31.84
C TRP A 15 39.04 4.87 30.37
N ARG A 16 40.17 5.11 29.73
CA ARG A 16 40.31 5.46 28.31
C ARG A 16 39.93 4.30 27.39
N VAL A 17 40.31 3.11 27.75
CA VAL A 17 39.93 1.87 27.05
C VAL A 17 38.42 1.66 27.20
N TYR A 18 37.85 1.85 28.39
CA TYR A 18 36.40 1.73 28.62
C TYR A 18 35.59 2.77 27.84
N THR A 19 36.06 4.02 27.72
CA THR A 19 35.37 5.02 26.91
C THR A 19 35.43 4.71 25.42
N LEU A 20 36.55 4.25 24.89
CA LEU A 20 36.63 3.82 23.48
C LEU A 20 35.74 2.62 23.21
N VAL A 21 35.75 1.61 24.06
CA VAL A 21 34.88 0.45 23.93
C VAL A 21 33.40 0.85 24.00
N ALA A 22 33.03 1.72 24.94
CA ALA A 22 31.67 2.25 25.06
C ALA A 22 31.24 3.01 23.78
N CYS A 23 32.11 3.86 23.22
CA CYS A 23 31.83 4.58 21.96
C CYS A 23 31.64 3.61 20.78
N VAL A 24 32.46 2.57 20.66
CA VAL A 24 32.35 1.56 19.60
C VAL A 24 31.05 0.77 19.75
N LEU A 25 30.69 0.37 20.99
CA LEU A 25 29.45 -0.34 21.26
C LEU A 25 28.21 0.53 20.96
N LEU A 26 28.25 1.79 21.31
CA LEU A 26 27.17 2.74 21.00
C LEU A 26 27.01 2.97 19.49
N LEU A 27 28.12 3.10 18.76
CA LEU A 27 28.09 3.21 17.29
C LEU A 27 27.57 1.91 16.64
N ALA A 28 27.98 0.76 17.13
CA ALA A 28 27.48 -0.52 16.66
C ALA A 28 25.97 -0.69 16.93
N ALA A 29 25.49 -0.34 18.13
CA ALA A 29 24.08 -0.35 18.47
C ALA A 29 23.27 0.63 17.61
N MET A 30 23.83 1.79 17.29
CA MET A 30 23.22 2.78 16.43
C MET A 30 23.13 2.30 14.98
N LEU A 31 24.20 1.69 14.43
CA LEU A 31 24.19 1.11 13.08
C LEU A 31 23.18 -0.05 12.97
N THR A 32 23.11 -0.91 13.98
CA THR A 32 22.10 -1.99 14.00
C THR A 32 20.68 -1.44 14.11
N GLY A 33 20.43 -0.42 14.92
CA GLY A 33 19.15 0.25 15.06
C GLY A 33 18.68 0.93 13.77
N THR A 34 19.56 1.64 13.06
CA THR A 34 19.25 2.27 11.77
C THR A 34 18.97 1.23 10.68
N SER A 35 19.76 0.16 10.63
CA SER A 35 19.56 -0.95 9.68
C SER A 35 18.22 -1.66 9.91
N TRP A 36 17.89 -1.93 11.17
CA TRP A 36 16.59 -2.53 11.54
C TRP A 36 15.40 -1.65 11.15
N SER A 37 15.48 -0.35 11.44
CA SER A 37 14.48 0.64 11.04
C SER A 37 14.32 0.74 9.52
N ALA A 38 15.42 0.71 8.77
CA ALA A 38 15.41 0.76 7.30
C ALA A 38 14.71 -0.47 6.69
N VAL A 39 14.98 -1.67 7.21
CA VAL A 39 14.34 -2.91 6.76
C VAL A 39 12.84 -2.91 7.07
N GLY A 40 12.45 -2.47 8.29
CA GLY A 40 11.05 -2.36 8.69
C GLY A 40 10.27 -1.40 7.80
N SER A 41 10.80 -0.20 7.57
CA SER A 41 10.15 0.81 6.71
C SER A 41 10.06 0.40 5.24
N SER A 42 11.02 -0.36 4.73
CA SER A 42 10.97 -0.91 3.37
C SER A 42 9.83 -1.92 3.21
N LYS A 43 9.62 -2.79 4.19
CA LYS A 43 8.53 -3.78 4.19
C LYS A 43 7.16 -3.12 4.26
N GLU A 44 7.01 -2.08 5.10
CA GLU A 44 5.75 -1.33 5.21
C GLU A 44 5.40 -0.57 3.93
N ARG A 45 6.39 0.07 3.29
CA ARG A 45 6.19 0.74 1.98
C ARG A 45 5.76 -0.24 0.90
N LYS A 46 6.35 -1.44 0.86
CA LYS A 46 6.00 -2.49 -0.07
C LYS A 46 4.56 -2.95 0.12
N SER A 47 4.16 -3.23 1.36
CA SER A 47 2.78 -3.60 1.70
C SER A 47 1.78 -2.49 1.36
N ALA A 48 2.09 -1.22 1.63
CA ALA A 48 1.24 -0.10 1.25
C ALA A 48 1.06 0.02 -0.28
N ALA A 49 2.13 -0.18 -1.05
CA ALA A 49 2.08 -0.19 -2.51
C ALA A 49 1.25 -1.36 -3.06
N GLU A 50 1.38 -2.56 -2.48
CA GLU A 50 0.58 -3.73 -2.85
C GLU A 50 -0.91 -3.49 -2.61
N TRP A 51 -1.29 -2.87 -1.50
CA TRP A 51 -2.67 -2.51 -1.22
C TRP A 51 -3.21 -1.41 -2.15
N GLN A 52 -2.38 -0.44 -2.56
CA GLN A 52 -2.77 0.56 -3.55
C GLN A 52 -3.05 -0.08 -4.91
N LEU A 53 -2.17 -0.98 -5.36
CA LEU A 53 -2.36 -1.73 -6.60
C LEU A 53 -3.63 -2.56 -6.55
N HIS A 54 -3.87 -3.28 -5.45
CA HIS A 54 -5.07 -4.07 -5.26
C HIS A 54 -6.35 -3.22 -5.35
N THR A 55 -6.40 -2.06 -4.69
CA THR A 55 -7.53 -1.14 -4.80
C THR A 55 -7.74 -0.65 -6.23
N LEU A 56 -6.66 -0.30 -6.94
CA LEU A 56 -6.75 0.10 -8.35
C LEU A 56 -7.30 -1.03 -9.23
N GLU A 57 -6.89 -2.28 -9.02
CA GLU A 57 -7.41 -3.43 -9.74
C GLU A 57 -8.92 -3.61 -9.51
N VAL A 58 -9.39 -3.47 -8.27
CA VAL A 58 -10.84 -3.53 -7.96
C VAL A 58 -11.60 -2.39 -8.64
N LEU A 59 -11.08 -1.17 -8.60
CA LEU A 59 -11.72 0.00 -9.23
C LEU A 59 -11.78 -0.14 -10.76
N LEU A 60 -10.69 -0.58 -11.39
CA LEU A 60 -10.67 -0.83 -12.83
C LEU A 60 -11.69 -1.90 -13.21
N GLU A 61 -11.76 -2.99 -12.45
CA GLU A 61 -12.72 -4.06 -12.73
C GLU A 61 -14.18 -3.60 -12.57
N THR A 62 -14.46 -2.73 -11.58
CA THR A 62 -15.82 -2.15 -11.44
C THR A 62 -16.16 -1.23 -12.60
N ASP A 63 -15.22 -0.46 -13.12
CA ASP A 63 -15.43 0.39 -14.30
C ASP A 63 -15.63 -0.45 -15.57
N ASP A 64 -14.83 -1.48 -15.77
CA ASP A 64 -14.99 -2.41 -16.90
C ASP A 64 -16.37 -3.08 -16.86
N LEU A 65 -16.83 -3.52 -15.69
CA LEU A 65 -18.16 -4.10 -15.52
C LEU A 65 -19.29 -3.09 -15.84
N LYS A 66 -19.15 -1.82 -15.46
CA LYS A 66 -20.11 -0.77 -15.84
C LYS A 66 -20.17 -0.61 -17.35
N VAL A 67 -19.01 -0.49 -17.99
CA VAL A 67 -18.91 -0.33 -19.45
C VAL A 67 -19.51 -1.54 -20.16
N ALA A 68 -19.20 -2.75 -19.74
CA ALA A 68 -19.72 -3.98 -20.31
C ALA A 68 -21.24 -4.08 -20.16
N THR A 69 -21.77 -3.77 -18.95
CA THR A 69 -23.21 -3.75 -18.67
C THR A 69 -23.95 -2.77 -19.58
N LEU A 70 -23.46 -1.53 -19.67
CA LEU A 70 -24.09 -0.49 -20.50
C LEU A 70 -23.97 -0.79 -21.99
N SER A 71 -22.86 -1.41 -22.43
CA SER A 71 -22.67 -1.82 -23.82
C SER A 71 -23.64 -2.93 -24.20
N MET A 72 -23.87 -3.90 -23.32
CA MET A 72 -24.83 -4.97 -23.49
C MET A 72 -26.26 -4.43 -23.65
N VAL A 73 -26.69 -3.53 -22.75
CA VAL A 73 -28.01 -2.89 -22.82
C VAL A 73 -28.17 -2.04 -24.09
N ARG A 74 -27.12 -1.30 -24.46
CA ARG A 74 -27.12 -0.49 -25.69
C ARG A 74 -27.25 -1.35 -26.94
N GLY A 75 -26.50 -2.46 -26.98
CA GLY A 75 -26.54 -3.40 -28.09
C GLY A 75 -27.91 -4.02 -28.27
N GLU A 76 -28.52 -4.54 -27.19
CA GLU A 76 -29.88 -5.08 -27.21
C GLU A 76 -30.91 -4.06 -27.72
N ARG A 77 -30.90 -2.84 -27.17
CA ARG A 77 -31.80 -1.78 -27.62
C ARG A 77 -31.62 -1.41 -29.10
N GLY A 78 -30.38 -1.30 -29.55
CA GLY A 78 -30.05 -1.06 -30.95
C GLY A 78 -30.64 -2.13 -31.86
N TYR A 79 -30.47 -3.40 -31.51
CA TYR A 79 -31.05 -4.53 -32.26
C TYR A 79 -32.57 -4.55 -32.22
N LEU A 80 -33.16 -4.32 -31.04
CA LEU A 80 -34.64 -4.26 -30.91
C LEU A 80 -35.27 -3.19 -31.84
N LEU A 81 -34.65 -2.00 -31.89
CA LEU A 81 -35.18 -0.86 -32.67
C LEU A 81 -34.95 -1.01 -34.16
N THR A 82 -33.77 -1.49 -34.59
CA THR A 82 -33.39 -1.48 -35.99
C THR A 82 -33.52 -2.84 -36.68
N GLY A 83 -33.42 -3.93 -35.93
CA GLY A 83 -33.31 -5.28 -36.49
C GLY A 83 -31.94 -5.60 -37.10
N ASP A 84 -31.01 -4.62 -37.01
CA ASP A 84 -29.64 -4.83 -37.55
C ASP A 84 -28.80 -5.67 -36.58
N THR A 85 -28.36 -6.82 -37.04
CA THR A 85 -27.53 -7.79 -36.28
C THR A 85 -26.17 -7.20 -35.88
N ALA A 86 -25.69 -6.11 -36.51
CA ALA A 86 -24.46 -5.44 -36.09
C ALA A 86 -24.53 -4.96 -34.64
N PHE A 87 -25.73 -4.64 -34.13
CA PHE A 87 -25.94 -4.27 -32.72
C PHE A 87 -25.85 -5.47 -31.75
N LEU A 88 -25.96 -6.72 -32.22
CA LEU A 88 -25.80 -7.90 -31.35
C LEU A 88 -24.35 -8.07 -30.90
N ARG A 89 -23.36 -7.59 -31.69
CA ARG A 89 -21.95 -7.70 -31.30
C ARG A 89 -21.62 -7.01 -29.95
N PRO A 90 -22.02 -5.74 -29.68
CA PRO A 90 -21.87 -5.13 -28.37
C PRO A 90 -22.63 -5.87 -27.26
N TYR A 91 -23.82 -6.41 -27.54
CA TYR A 91 -24.58 -7.20 -26.60
C TYR A 91 -23.87 -8.49 -26.21
N GLU A 92 -23.41 -9.29 -27.17
CA GLU A 92 -22.70 -10.55 -26.93
C GLU A 92 -21.35 -10.34 -26.24
N THR A 93 -20.62 -9.28 -26.62
CA THR A 93 -19.35 -8.91 -25.99
C THR A 93 -19.59 -8.51 -24.55
N GLY A 94 -20.56 -7.65 -24.29
CA GLY A 94 -20.94 -7.24 -22.93
C GLY A 94 -21.38 -8.43 -22.07
N LEU A 95 -22.09 -9.40 -22.63
CA LEU A 95 -22.49 -10.62 -21.93
C LEU A 95 -21.29 -11.47 -21.49
N ARG A 96 -20.28 -11.61 -22.34
CA ARG A 96 -19.04 -12.32 -21.99
C ARG A 96 -18.22 -11.55 -20.97
N ASP A 97 -18.06 -10.25 -21.19
CA ASP A 97 -17.22 -9.38 -20.37
C ASP A 97 -17.78 -9.23 -18.96
N THR A 98 -19.12 -9.11 -18.80
CA THR A 98 -19.76 -9.06 -17.48
C THR A 98 -19.58 -10.35 -16.70
N ARG A 99 -19.61 -11.53 -17.33
CA ARG A 99 -19.34 -12.81 -16.67
C ARG A 99 -17.88 -12.90 -16.23
N ALA A 100 -16.94 -12.64 -17.14
CA ALA A 100 -15.51 -12.69 -16.83
C ALA A 100 -15.11 -11.67 -15.77
N GLY A 101 -15.67 -10.46 -15.86
CA GLY A 101 -15.43 -9.39 -14.88
C GLY A 101 -15.97 -9.72 -13.49
N LEU A 102 -17.19 -10.29 -13.42
CA LEU A 102 -17.74 -10.73 -12.14
C LEU A 102 -16.83 -11.78 -11.48
N ASP A 103 -16.32 -12.76 -12.25
CA ASP A 103 -15.41 -13.76 -11.72
C ASP A 103 -14.09 -13.15 -11.20
N ARG A 104 -13.57 -12.13 -11.89
CA ARG A 104 -12.38 -11.39 -11.41
C ARG A 104 -12.71 -10.63 -10.13
N LEU A 105 -13.82 -9.92 -10.09
CA LEU A 105 -14.25 -9.15 -8.92
C LEU A 105 -14.49 -10.03 -7.69
N VAL A 106 -15.08 -11.23 -7.86
CA VAL A 106 -15.22 -12.24 -6.79
C VAL A 106 -13.86 -12.61 -6.19
N ARG A 107 -12.85 -12.82 -7.04
CA ARG A 107 -11.49 -13.15 -6.57
C ARG A 107 -10.83 -11.98 -5.84
N LEU A 108 -10.95 -10.77 -6.39
CA LEU A 108 -10.34 -9.57 -5.82
C LEU A 108 -10.94 -9.18 -4.46
N THR A 109 -12.23 -9.43 -4.26
CA THR A 109 -12.94 -8.99 -3.05
C THR A 109 -13.10 -10.07 -1.98
N ARG A 110 -12.46 -11.24 -2.16
CA ARG A 110 -12.64 -12.42 -1.28
C ARG A 110 -12.25 -12.19 0.18
N ASP A 111 -11.32 -11.28 0.43
CA ASP A 111 -10.77 -10.92 1.74
C ASP A 111 -11.67 -9.94 2.52
N ASN A 112 -12.59 -9.25 1.84
CA ASN A 112 -13.48 -8.28 2.45
C ASN A 112 -14.92 -8.81 2.56
N PRO A 113 -15.42 -9.13 3.80
CA PRO A 113 -16.76 -9.66 3.99
C PRO A 113 -17.90 -8.75 3.49
N GLN A 114 -17.74 -7.42 3.62
CA GLN A 114 -18.76 -6.47 3.16
C GLN A 114 -18.85 -6.46 1.63
N GLN A 115 -17.71 -6.47 0.95
CA GLN A 115 -17.67 -6.55 -0.50
C GLN A 115 -18.22 -7.88 -1.03
N ARG A 116 -17.93 -9.01 -0.38
CA ARG A 116 -18.50 -10.30 -0.78
C ARG A 116 -20.03 -10.32 -0.78
N ILE A 117 -20.66 -9.58 0.14
CA ILE A 117 -22.12 -9.44 0.16
C ILE A 117 -22.60 -8.65 -1.06
N ARG A 118 -21.95 -7.52 -1.38
CA ARG A 118 -22.27 -6.71 -2.55
C ARG A 118 -22.08 -7.44 -3.86
N VAL A 119 -20.94 -8.13 -4.00
CA VAL A 119 -20.63 -8.91 -5.21
C VAL A 119 -21.62 -10.06 -5.42
N ARG A 120 -22.13 -10.67 -4.36
CA ARG A 120 -23.23 -11.66 -4.47
C ARG A 120 -24.51 -11.03 -4.99
N ARG A 121 -24.90 -9.86 -4.49
CA ARG A 121 -26.09 -9.13 -5.01
C ARG A 121 -25.86 -8.74 -6.46
N LEU A 122 -24.69 -8.18 -6.78
CA LEU A 122 -24.32 -7.87 -8.15
C LEU A 122 -24.44 -9.09 -9.08
N SER A 123 -23.97 -10.27 -8.64
CA SER A 123 -24.11 -11.52 -9.41
C SER A 123 -25.57 -11.87 -9.69
N THR A 124 -26.45 -11.72 -8.71
CA THR A 124 -27.89 -11.97 -8.88
C THR A 124 -28.52 -11.00 -9.87
N GLU A 125 -28.21 -9.72 -9.76
CA GLU A 125 -28.76 -8.70 -10.66
C GLU A 125 -28.20 -8.80 -12.09
N LEU A 126 -26.92 -9.14 -12.25
CA LEU A 126 -26.34 -9.43 -13.56
C LEU A 126 -27.02 -10.63 -14.23
N GLN A 127 -27.25 -11.71 -13.49
CA GLN A 127 -27.97 -12.87 -14.04
C GLN A 127 -29.38 -12.49 -14.45
N HIS A 128 -30.12 -11.76 -13.61
CA HIS A 128 -31.45 -11.26 -13.94
C HIS A 128 -31.45 -10.38 -15.18
N LEU A 129 -30.49 -9.45 -15.30
CA LEU A 129 -30.34 -8.62 -16.49
C LEU A 129 -30.04 -9.45 -17.74
N HIS A 130 -29.16 -10.46 -17.66
CA HIS A 130 -28.87 -11.37 -18.77
C HIS A 130 -30.13 -12.09 -19.25
N ASP A 131 -30.95 -12.59 -18.32
CA ASP A 131 -32.19 -13.31 -18.63
C ASP A 131 -33.23 -12.40 -19.31
N VAL A 132 -33.39 -11.17 -18.79
CA VAL A 132 -34.33 -10.18 -19.37
C VAL A 132 -33.89 -9.77 -20.77
N LEU A 133 -32.62 -9.37 -20.96
CA LEU A 133 -32.13 -8.93 -22.27
C LEU A 133 -32.10 -10.08 -23.28
N GLY A 134 -31.71 -11.30 -22.84
CA GLY A 134 -31.76 -12.49 -23.66
C GLY A 134 -33.17 -12.81 -24.13
N SER A 135 -34.19 -12.65 -23.28
CA SER A 135 -35.60 -12.82 -23.63
C SER A 135 -36.05 -11.80 -24.65
N ILE A 136 -35.63 -10.54 -24.54
CA ILE A 136 -35.97 -9.49 -25.51
C ILE A 136 -35.37 -9.82 -26.88
N VAL A 137 -34.11 -10.22 -26.94
CA VAL A 137 -33.44 -10.62 -28.20
C VAL A 137 -34.16 -11.78 -28.82
N ALA A 138 -34.46 -12.86 -28.07
CA ALA A 138 -35.14 -14.05 -28.56
C ALA A 138 -36.54 -13.74 -29.07
N LEU A 139 -37.34 -12.87 -28.39
CA LEU A 139 -38.65 -12.42 -28.85
C LEU A 139 -38.55 -11.63 -30.15
N LYS A 140 -37.53 -10.79 -30.29
CA LYS A 140 -37.28 -10.04 -31.54
C LYS A 140 -36.96 -10.96 -32.70
N GLU A 141 -36.06 -11.96 -32.51
CA GLU A 141 -35.69 -12.98 -33.50
C GLU A 141 -36.90 -13.82 -33.93
N ALA A 142 -37.77 -14.16 -32.99
CA ALA A 142 -38.99 -14.87 -33.25
C ALA A 142 -40.11 -14.00 -33.96
N GLY A 143 -39.84 -12.74 -34.30
CA GLY A 143 -40.82 -11.82 -34.90
C GLY A 143 -41.85 -11.30 -33.91
N ARG A 144 -41.78 -11.59 -32.63
CA ARG A 144 -42.72 -11.21 -31.56
C ARG A 144 -42.44 -9.81 -31.00
N HIS A 145 -42.33 -8.83 -31.90
CA HIS A 145 -41.91 -7.47 -31.57
C HIS A 145 -42.76 -6.80 -30.48
N GLY A 146 -44.08 -7.00 -30.48
CA GLY A 146 -45.00 -6.43 -29.48
C GLY A 146 -44.65 -6.89 -28.06
N GLU A 147 -44.32 -8.15 -27.90
CA GLU A 147 -43.99 -8.77 -26.61
C GLU A 147 -42.57 -8.32 -26.15
N ALA A 148 -41.63 -8.25 -27.08
CA ALA A 148 -40.30 -7.67 -26.77
C ALA A 148 -40.41 -6.23 -26.25
N ILE A 149 -41.20 -5.39 -26.92
CA ILE A 149 -41.46 -4.01 -26.48
C ILE A 149 -42.21 -3.97 -25.13
N ALA A 150 -43.17 -4.88 -24.91
CA ALA A 150 -43.89 -4.97 -23.63
C ALA A 150 -42.93 -5.31 -22.48
N LEU A 151 -41.94 -6.23 -22.71
CA LEU A 151 -40.91 -6.58 -21.73
C LEU A 151 -39.99 -5.39 -21.44
N VAL A 152 -39.58 -4.60 -22.44
CA VAL A 152 -38.83 -3.35 -22.21
C VAL A 152 -39.65 -2.33 -21.41
N LYS A 153 -40.92 -2.19 -21.73
CA LYS A 153 -41.85 -1.27 -21.04
C LYS A 153 -42.12 -1.67 -19.58
N SER A 154 -41.95 -2.94 -19.23
CA SER A 154 -42.05 -3.40 -17.83
C SER A 154 -41.03 -2.73 -16.90
N GLY A 155 -39.91 -2.21 -17.46
CA GLY A 155 -38.85 -1.59 -16.69
C GLY A 155 -37.82 -2.57 -16.10
N ALA A 156 -38.07 -3.90 -16.19
CA ALA A 156 -37.22 -4.90 -15.52
C ALA A 156 -35.74 -4.78 -15.87
N GLY A 157 -35.39 -4.58 -17.16
CA GLY A 157 -34.00 -4.37 -17.58
C GLY A 157 -33.39 -3.08 -17.06
N LYS A 158 -34.22 -1.99 -16.96
CA LYS A 158 -33.75 -0.72 -16.38
C LYS A 158 -33.49 -0.87 -14.89
N ASP A 159 -34.42 -1.47 -14.15
CA ASP A 159 -34.30 -1.62 -12.69
C ASP A 159 -33.11 -2.49 -12.31
N ALA A 160 -32.89 -3.63 -13.03
CA ALA A 160 -31.71 -4.45 -12.85
C ALA A 160 -30.41 -3.68 -13.15
N THR A 161 -30.37 -2.89 -14.22
CA THR A 161 -29.21 -2.05 -14.57
C THR A 161 -28.93 -1.03 -13.47
N ASP A 162 -29.93 -0.34 -12.96
CA ASP A 162 -29.78 0.65 -11.89
C ASP A 162 -29.26 0.00 -10.59
N LEU A 163 -29.73 -1.20 -10.24
CA LEU A 163 -29.24 -1.98 -9.10
C LEU A 163 -27.77 -2.40 -9.28
N ILE A 164 -27.40 -2.90 -10.46
CA ILE A 164 -26.00 -3.24 -10.79
C ILE A 164 -25.10 -2.03 -10.61
N LEU A 165 -25.44 -0.89 -11.20
CA LEU A 165 -24.66 0.34 -11.10
C LEU A 165 -24.56 0.86 -9.65
N ASN A 166 -25.59 0.63 -8.84
CA ASN A 166 -25.58 0.99 -7.43
C ASN A 166 -24.66 0.07 -6.60
N GLU A 167 -24.67 -1.24 -6.83
CA GLU A 167 -23.77 -2.16 -6.14
C GLU A 167 -22.29 -1.91 -6.53
N LEU A 168 -22.00 -1.63 -7.81
CA LEU A 168 -20.66 -1.26 -8.28
C LEU A 168 -20.17 0.03 -7.60
N ARG A 169 -21.01 1.09 -7.55
CA ARG A 169 -20.68 2.32 -6.80
C ARG A 169 -20.45 2.07 -5.31
N GLY A 170 -21.21 1.15 -4.71
CA GLY A 170 -21.00 0.76 -3.32
C GLY A 170 -19.65 0.08 -3.08
N ILE A 171 -19.17 -0.74 -4.03
CA ILE A 171 -17.84 -1.35 -3.98
C ILE A 171 -16.76 -0.27 -4.09
N GLU A 172 -16.88 0.65 -5.04
CA GLU A 172 -15.94 1.78 -5.20
C GLU A 172 -15.84 2.63 -3.94
N THR A 173 -16.97 2.95 -3.33
CA THR A 173 -17.00 3.74 -2.09
C THR A 173 -16.23 3.06 -0.96
N ILE A 174 -16.36 1.74 -0.82
CA ILE A 174 -15.62 0.96 0.17
C ILE A 174 -14.13 0.99 -0.16
N GLU A 175 -13.73 0.79 -1.41
CA GLU A 175 -12.31 0.81 -1.81
C GLU A 175 -11.66 2.18 -1.59
N HIS A 176 -12.33 3.26 -1.96
CA HIS A 176 -11.83 4.61 -1.69
C HIS A 176 -11.68 4.88 -0.18
N GLY A 177 -12.64 4.41 0.64
CA GLY A 177 -12.55 4.50 2.10
C GLY A 177 -11.37 3.71 2.66
N LEU A 178 -11.16 2.48 2.21
CA LEU A 178 -10.02 1.65 2.61
C LEU A 178 -8.68 2.27 2.19
N LEU A 179 -8.61 2.81 0.97
CA LEU A 179 -7.41 3.49 0.47
C LEU A 179 -7.06 4.71 1.32
N ALA A 180 -8.05 5.53 1.68
CA ALA A 180 -7.86 6.71 2.55
C ALA A 180 -7.29 6.30 3.92
N ILE A 181 -7.91 5.34 4.60
CA ILE A 181 -7.47 4.85 5.92
C ILE A 181 -6.05 4.29 5.84
N ARG A 182 -5.76 3.42 4.85
CA ARG A 182 -4.45 2.80 4.68
C ARG A 182 -3.36 3.82 4.35
N SER A 183 -3.68 4.84 3.54
CA SER A 183 -2.74 5.91 3.18
C SER A 183 -2.41 6.82 4.36
N GLU A 184 -3.37 7.12 5.22
CA GLU A 184 -3.15 7.89 6.45
C GLU A 184 -2.28 7.12 7.46
N ASP A 185 -2.55 5.84 7.68
CA ASP A 185 -1.74 4.99 8.56
C ASP A 185 -0.29 4.88 8.04
N ALA A 186 -0.12 4.67 6.74
CA ALA A 186 1.21 4.62 6.13
C ALA A 186 1.97 5.95 6.25
N ARG A 187 1.28 7.10 6.09
CA ARG A 187 1.87 8.44 6.30
C ARG A 187 2.27 8.68 7.75
N ALA A 188 1.40 8.34 8.69
CA ALA A 188 1.69 8.50 10.12
C ALA A 188 2.92 7.69 10.54
N LYS A 189 3.03 6.43 10.09
CA LYS A 189 4.20 5.58 10.33
C LYS A 189 5.47 6.13 9.65
N ALA A 190 5.36 6.64 8.42
CA ALA A 190 6.50 7.23 7.72
C ALA A 190 7.05 8.45 8.45
N VAL A 191 6.19 9.36 8.92
CA VAL A 191 6.58 10.54 9.70
C VAL A 191 7.21 10.14 11.04
N ALA A 192 6.65 9.15 11.74
CA ALA A 192 7.23 8.65 12.99
C ALA A 192 8.63 8.06 12.78
N ASN A 193 8.80 7.26 11.72
CA ASN A 193 10.10 6.68 11.37
C ASN A 193 11.13 7.74 10.96
N GLU A 194 10.71 8.76 10.22
CA GLU A 194 11.57 9.88 9.83
C GLU A 194 12.09 10.64 11.06
N ARG A 195 11.22 10.96 12.01
CA ARG A 195 11.60 11.59 13.27
C ARG A 195 12.59 10.74 14.07
N TYR A 196 12.36 9.43 14.11
CA TYR A 196 13.27 8.49 14.77
C TYR A 196 14.65 8.47 14.09
N GLN A 197 14.70 8.48 12.77
CA GLN A 197 15.97 8.53 12.02
C GLN A 197 16.71 9.85 12.24
N TYR A 198 16.03 10.98 12.26
CA TYR A 198 16.65 12.28 12.60
C TYR A 198 17.22 12.27 14.01
N ALA A 199 16.49 11.77 15.00
CA ALA A 199 16.97 11.68 16.37
C ALA A 199 18.23 10.81 16.46
N LEU A 200 18.26 9.65 15.83
CA LEU A 200 19.44 8.78 15.78
C LEU A 200 20.62 9.45 15.09
N THR A 201 20.39 10.18 14.01
CA THR A 201 21.45 10.90 13.29
C THR A 201 22.08 11.98 14.17
N ILE A 202 21.26 12.78 14.86
CA ILE A 202 21.73 13.81 15.79
C ILE A 202 22.57 13.20 16.92
N VAL A 203 22.08 12.12 17.53
CA VAL A 203 22.83 11.40 18.58
C VAL A 203 24.16 10.87 18.06
N GLY A 204 24.18 10.33 16.83
CA GLY A 204 25.41 9.85 16.22
C GLY A 204 26.45 10.93 15.95
N ILE A 205 26.01 12.07 15.43
CA ILE A 205 26.90 13.22 15.22
C ILE A 205 27.46 13.72 16.56
N ALA A 206 26.64 13.79 17.60
CA ALA A 206 27.07 14.20 18.94
C ALA A 206 28.10 13.22 19.53
N LEU A 207 27.89 11.91 19.41
CA LEU A 207 28.83 10.87 19.85
C LEU A 207 30.16 10.93 19.09
N LEU A 208 30.10 11.17 17.77
CA LEU A 208 31.30 11.34 16.95
C LEU A 208 32.10 12.58 17.39
N GLY A 209 31.44 13.69 17.61
CA GLY A 209 32.04 14.93 18.13
C GLY A 209 32.70 14.71 19.50
N LEU A 210 32.03 13.99 20.41
CA LEU A 210 32.56 13.64 21.71
C LEU A 210 33.81 12.76 21.61
N ALA A 211 33.80 11.77 20.72
CA ALA A 211 34.95 10.88 20.50
C ALA A 211 36.16 11.66 19.94
N ILE A 212 35.95 12.55 18.99
CA ILE A 212 36.99 13.42 18.44
C ILE A 212 37.55 14.33 19.55
N TRP A 213 36.71 14.98 20.31
CA TRP A 213 37.10 15.85 21.41
C TRP A 213 37.91 15.11 22.50
N ALA A 214 37.45 13.91 22.89
CA ALA A 214 38.15 13.06 23.83
C ALA A 214 39.55 12.65 23.30
N THR A 215 39.66 12.34 22.01
CA THR A 215 40.95 11.99 21.36
C THR A 215 41.92 13.16 21.37
N ILE A 216 41.43 14.39 21.11
CA ILE A 216 42.27 15.60 21.16
C ILE A 216 42.78 15.85 22.58
N LEU A 217 41.92 15.72 23.60
CA LEU A 217 42.31 15.87 25.00
C LEU A 217 43.38 14.87 25.41
N VAL A 218 43.22 13.61 24.99
CA VAL A 218 44.23 12.56 25.26
C VAL A 218 45.56 12.87 24.62
N ARG A 219 45.57 13.32 23.36
CA ARG A 219 46.82 13.71 22.67
C ARG A 219 47.47 14.88 23.33
N ARG A 220 46.74 15.93 23.76
CA ARG A 220 47.29 17.09 24.50
C ARG A 220 47.91 16.65 25.84
N ALA A 221 47.24 15.79 26.59
CA ALA A 221 47.72 15.33 27.88
C ALA A 221 49.03 14.46 27.74
N LEU A 222 49.09 13.63 26.67
CA LEU A 222 50.31 12.84 26.38
C LEU A 222 51.48 13.71 25.95
N ALA A 223 51.27 14.75 25.15
CA ALA A 223 52.26 15.71 24.74
C ALA A 223 52.84 16.46 25.96
N ALA A 224 51.99 17.02 26.84
CA ALA A 224 52.41 17.69 28.07
C ALA A 224 53.20 16.73 29.00
N ALA A 225 52.79 15.49 29.15
CA ALA A 225 53.52 14.49 29.95
C ALA A 225 54.90 14.13 29.36
N ALA A 226 54.99 14.09 28.02
CA ALA A 226 56.27 13.85 27.35
C ALA A 226 57.24 15.03 27.50
N GLU A 227 56.78 16.26 27.45
CA GLU A 227 57.57 17.44 27.68
C GLU A 227 58.06 17.53 29.13
N ALA A 228 57.20 17.28 30.11
CA ALA A 228 57.59 17.22 31.52
C ALA A 228 58.67 16.14 31.81
N ARG A 229 58.62 14.99 31.17
CA ARG A 229 59.67 13.95 31.29
C ARG A 229 61.00 14.42 30.71
N ARG A 230 60.99 15.04 29.52
CA ARG A 230 62.23 15.59 28.92
C ARG A 230 62.92 16.62 29.78
N GLN A 231 62.12 17.49 30.43
CA GLN A 231 62.67 18.50 31.35
C GLN A 231 63.30 17.90 32.64
N LEU A 232 62.80 16.75 33.10
CA LEU A 232 63.37 16.04 34.26
C LEU A 232 64.66 15.26 33.91
N GLU A 233 64.81 14.83 32.67
CA GLU A 233 66.00 14.12 32.17
C GLU A 233 67.16 15.10 31.84
N GLN A 234 66.89 16.40 31.69
CA GLN A 234 67.89 17.43 31.41
C GLN A 234 68.42 18.17 32.69
N LYS A 235 67.90 17.84 33.85
CA LYS A 235 68.38 18.28 35.16
C LYS A 235 69.14 17.17 35.89
#